data_84c36443b0de4be405f19de1f8667cbf
#
_entry.id   84c36443b0de4be405f19de1f8667cbf
#
_cell.length_a   1.000
_cell.length_b   1.000
_cell.length_c   1.000
_cell.angle_alpha   90.00
_cell.angle_beta   90.00
_cell.angle_gamma   90.00
#
_symmetry.space_group_name_H-M   'P 1'
#
loop_
_entity.id
_entity.type
_entity.pdbx_description
1 polymer ?
#
loop_
_entity_poly.entity_id
_entity_poly.type
_entity_poly.pdbx_seq_one_letter_code
_entity_poly.pdbx_strand_id
1 'polypeptide(L)'
;MKSVHPVVKEKECEKCHLRHGIVPRLILKKQGNQMCYPCHEKEKIGLNKSVVHTALKRKKCISCHNPHASQSNRLLGAEGSEFCYQCHKKDNYEKKVVHKILVEKPCDTCHLSHSSDEANLLKTNEITLCVSCHKSNEAAFKKAHAGYPVETSSCSSCHNPHSSSQPKLLKTSVHPEVVKVACEKCHNAAMSQKPLETTEKGSKLCYQCHKPAELKAGGDMEHVPFQQGKCNSCHNPHTSENSLLLAKKGKELCFACHEGMSVEVKVPHKSVSSERECLSCHVRHAGSNKKLLATKEPGLCYSCHEKTKEALGTLKPHKPFTEGKCSTCHNSHGSNFVGMLKDRMDVTCYRCHVDAEREFTRTNTHKPLIDGQCNGCHQPHGANEENLLLAAADDPKLCAPCHGEFMKEAVEGSNHEFFKNGKCLKCHDVHGSNIPGMIVAKQGFLCYSCHGTDPGKEVKNIESKHSPVVAGECTACHSPHKAGLDSLLLANYPDLCLACHTDLKAKMYKKKGGGAPASQGEGSGGTAAKTIKQGDTKIYVHALTDLEKCQTCHKPHFSAEPALIIEPIQPLCGKCHDYKKASFGKAHINVAAKVMDCRNCHAPHTSKSPKFFKNEIHKPFADGSCKDCHVVKKP
;
A
#
# COMPACT_ATOMS: atom_id res chain seq x y z
N MET A 1 40.02 -18.26 34.66
CA MET A 1 38.69 -17.69 34.89
C MET A 1 38.53 -17.42 36.39
N LYS A 2 38.13 -16.20 36.75
CA LYS A 2 37.96 -15.79 38.16
C LYS A 2 36.69 -16.42 38.80
N SER A 3 35.67 -16.59 38.01
CA SER A 3 34.43 -17.27 38.39
C SER A 3 34.09 -18.36 37.39
N VAL A 4 33.73 -19.52 37.85
CA VAL A 4 33.24 -20.66 37.06
C VAL A 4 31.92 -21.09 37.66
N HIS A 5 30.90 -21.29 36.85
CA HIS A 5 29.61 -21.74 37.31
C HIS A 5 29.74 -23.15 37.94
N PRO A 6 29.17 -23.43 39.12
CA PRO A 6 29.34 -24.73 39.82
C PRO A 6 29.05 -25.92 38.91
N VAL A 7 27.92 -25.92 38.19
CA VAL A 7 27.53 -26.98 37.25
C VAL A 7 28.58 -27.21 36.14
N VAL A 8 29.26 -26.16 35.69
CA VAL A 8 30.35 -26.26 34.71
C VAL A 8 31.61 -26.81 35.34
N LYS A 9 31.94 -26.40 36.58
CA LYS A 9 33.08 -26.90 37.33
C LYS A 9 32.96 -28.40 37.56
N GLU A 10 31.74 -28.87 37.86
CA GLU A 10 31.40 -30.27 38.09
C GLU A 10 31.17 -31.07 36.80
N LYS A 11 31.32 -30.45 35.63
CA LYS A 11 31.13 -31.03 34.30
C LYS A 11 29.72 -31.57 34.03
N GLU A 12 28.71 -31.08 34.74
CA GLU A 12 27.31 -31.48 34.61
C GLU A 12 26.58 -30.75 33.46
N CYS A 13 27.13 -30.82 32.27
CA CYS A 13 26.67 -30.07 31.08
C CYS A 13 25.19 -30.35 30.75
N GLU A 14 24.74 -31.56 31.04
CA GLU A 14 23.38 -32.01 30.78
C GLU A 14 22.31 -31.37 31.68
N LYS A 15 22.69 -30.67 32.74
CA LYS A 15 21.71 -29.88 33.51
C LYS A 15 21.09 -28.76 32.66
N CYS A 16 21.83 -28.23 31.66
CA CYS A 16 21.40 -27.16 30.79
C CYS A 16 21.24 -27.59 29.32
N HIS A 17 22.10 -28.48 28.85
CA HIS A 17 22.15 -28.89 27.44
C HIS A 17 21.53 -30.27 27.21
N LEU A 18 20.93 -30.47 26.03
CA LEU A 18 20.55 -31.78 25.53
C LEU A 18 21.79 -32.49 24.98
N ARG A 19 21.90 -33.82 25.26
CA ARG A 19 22.91 -34.68 24.63
C ARG A 19 22.50 -34.90 23.15
N HIS A 20 23.29 -34.40 22.19
CA HIS A 20 22.96 -34.54 20.80
C HIS A 20 24.19 -34.90 19.98
N GLY A 21 24.17 -36.10 19.34
CA GLY A 21 25.29 -36.65 18.58
C GLY A 21 25.52 -36.07 17.17
N ILE A 22 24.59 -35.29 16.60
CA ILE A 22 24.59 -34.96 15.17
C ILE A 22 24.60 -33.46 14.88
N VAL A 23 24.38 -32.57 15.87
CA VAL A 23 24.30 -31.11 15.67
C VAL A 23 25.54 -30.41 16.17
N PRO A 24 26.16 -29.51 15.40
CA PRO A 24 27.42 -28.85 15.83
C PRO A 24 27.26 -27.83 16.96
N ARG A 25 26.03 -27.61 17.47
CA ARG A 25 25.75 -26.73 18.63
C ARG A 25 24.95 -27.45 19.68
N LEU A 26 25.37 -27.33 20.94
CA LEU A 26 24.64 -27.84 22.10
C LEU A 26 23.29 -27.11 22.25
N ILE A 27 22.21 -27.86 22.20
CA ILE A 27 20.84 -27.33 22.32
C ILE A 27 20.49 -27.19 23.80
N LEU A 28 19.92 -26.06 24.19
CA LEU A 28 19.44 -25.85 25.56
C LEU A 28 18.12 -26.62 25.82
N LYS A 29 17.97 -27.21 26.99
CA LYS A 29 16.76 -27.92 27.46
C LYS A 29 15.55 -26.99 27.55
N LYS A 30 15.74 -25.71 27.87
CA LYS A 30 14.68 -24.68 27.94
C LYS A 30 15.18 -23.40 27.31
N GLN A 31 14.28 -22.60 26.78
CA GLN A 31 14.62 -21.33 26.12
C GLN A 31 14.72 -20.17 27.11
N GLY A 32 15.63 -19.24 26.84
CA GLY A 32 15.78 -17.99 27.58
C GLY A 32 16.01 -18.19 29.08
N ASN A 33 15.38 -17.32 29.87
CA ASN A 33 15.54 -17.31 31.35
C ASN A 33 14.92 -18.52 32.03
N GLN A 34 14.04 -19.24 31.38
CA GLN A 34 13.44 -20.50 31.86
C GLN A 34 14.48 -21.57 32.16
N MET A 35 15.67 -21.46 31.58
CA MET A 35 16.79 -22.36 31.82
C MET A 35 17.41 -22.18 33.21
N CYS A 36 17.35 -20.96 33.74
CA CYS A 36 18.01 -20.60 35.01
C CYS A 36 17.13 -20.86 36.24
N TYR A 37 15.82 -20.62 36.14
CA TYR A 37 14.89 -20.64 37.28
C TYR A 37 14.74 -21.97 38.03
N PRO A 38 14.98 -23.15 37.44
CA PRO A 38 14.95 -24.40 38.24
C PRO A 38 15.96 -24.45 39.41
N CYS A 39 17.06 -23.69 39.31
CA CYS A 39 18.08 -23.60 40.36
C CYS A 39 18.16 -22.20 40.97
N HIS A 40 17.81 -21.16 40.21
CA HIS A 40 17.82 -19.76 40.63
C HIS A 40 16.38 -19.28 40.84
N GLU A 41 15.82 -19.58 42.01
CA GLU A 41 14.47 -19.13 42.36
C GLU A 41 14.38 -17.62 42.30
N LYS A 42 13.29 -17.10 41.74
CA LYS A 42 13.11 -15.66 41.49
C LYS A 42 13.22 -14.83 42.76
N GLU A 43 12.73 -15.37 43.87
CA GLU A 43 12.78 -14.75 45.21
C GLU A 43 14.22 -14.64 45.71
N LYS A 44 14.99 -15.68 45.57
CA LYS A 44 16.39 -15.74 46.03
C LYS A 44 17.33 -14.85 45.22
N ILE A 45 17.03 -14.65 43.93
CA ILE A 45 17.80 -13.73 43.09
C ILE A 45 17.21 -12.31 43.08
N GLY A 46 16.20 -12.05 43.89
CA GLY A 46 15.61 -10.72 44.08
C GLY A 46 14.82 -10.21 42.87
N LEU A 47 13.98 -11.08 42.27
CA LEU A 47 13.08 -10.68 41.17
C LEU A 47 11.63 -10.53 41.58
N ASN A 48 11.33 -10.56 42.86
CA ASN A 48 9.98 -10.51 43.43
C ASN A 48 9.58 -9.13 43.92
N LYS A 49 10.39 -8.09 43.65
CA LYS A 49 10.15 -6.73 44.13
C LYS A 49 9.36 -5.89 43.10
N SER A 50 8.77 -4.80 43.59
CA SER A 50 7.83 -3.96 42.82
C SER A 50 8.47 -3.27 41.59
N VAL A 51 9.73 -2.86 41.70
CA VAL A 51 10.49 -2.20 40.64
C VAL A 51 11.54 -3.16 40.09
N VAL A 52 11.30 -3.71 38.92
CA VAL A 52 12.21 -4.63 38.24
C VAL A 52 13.02 -3.91 37.18
N HIS A 53 14.34 -4.15 37.13
CA HIS A 53 15.22 -3.55 36.12
C HIS A 53 14.73 -3.84 34.71
N THR A 54 14.61 -2.81 33.86
CA THR A 54 14.02 -2.92 32.51
C THR A 54 14.75 -3.95 31.64
N ALA A 55 16.06 -4.13 31.82
CA ALA A 55 16.83 -5.14 31.13
C ALA A 55 16.33 -6.57 31.42
N LEU A 56 15.85 -6.86 32.61
CA LEU A 56 15.31 -8.18 32.97
C LEU A 56 13.93 -8.44 32.37
N LYS A 57 13.16 -7.38 32.04
CA LYS A 57 11.88 -7.50 31.35
C LYS A 57 12.06 -7.77 29.85
N ARG A 58 13.12 -7.23 29.24
CA ARG A 58 13.32 -7.22 27.78
C ARG A 58 14.45 -8.14 27.30
N LYS A 59 15.42 -8.45 28.14
CA LYS A 59 16.64 -9.20 27.80
C LYS A 59 16.74 -10.49 28.62
N LYS A 60 17.66 -11.36 28.19
CA LYS A 60 17.94 -12.64 28.86
C LYS A 60 18.99 -12.46 29.97
N CYS A 61 18.98 -13.34 30.98
CA CYS A 61 20.01 -13.38 32.06
C CYS A 61 21.44 -13.37 31.49
N ILE A 62 21.64 -14.07 30.37
CA ILE A 62 22.93 -14.16 29.67
C ILE A 62 23.37 -12.84 29.00
N SER A 63 22.54 -11.81 29.00
CA SER A 63 22.98 -10.47 28.57
C SER A 63 23.87 -9.79 29.59
N CYS A 64 23.84 -10.26 30.84
CA CYS A 64 24.64 -9.77 31.96
C CYS A 64 25.60 -10.82 32.48
N HIS A 65 25.18 -12.08 32.52
CA HIS A 65 25.94 -13.18 33.08
C HIS A 65 26.43 -14.16 32.01
N ASN A 66 27.71 -14.58 32.12
CA ASN A 66 28.19 -15.69 31.32
C ASN A 66 27.87 -17.00 32.07
N PRO A 67 26.98 -17.88 31.55
CA PRO A 67 26.54 -19.06 32.27
C PRO A 67 27.61 -20.15 32.48
N HIS A 68 28.76 -20.02 31.83
CA HIS A 68 29.85 -21.00 31.99
C HIS A 68 30.94 -20.49 32.92
N ALA A 69 31.61 -19.42 32.57
CA ALA A 69 32.71 -18.85 33.34
C ALA A 69 32.97 -17.39 32.93
N SER A 70 33.55 -16.61 33.83
CA SER A 70 33.91 -15.21 33.59
C SER A 70 35.22 -14.83 34.31
N GLN A 71 35.83 -13.74 33.82
CA GLN A 71 36.94 -13.08 34.51
C GLN A 71 36.43 -12.17 35.65
N SER A 72 35.14 -11.92 35.73
CA SER A 72 34.51 -11.09 36.75
C SER A 72 33.76 -11.90 37.79
N ASN A 73 33.60 -11.34 38.99
CA ASN A 73 32.79 -11.96 40.04
C ASN A 73 31.33 -12.15 39.60
N ARG A 74 30.64 -13.13 40.17
CA ARG A 74 29.24 -13.45 39.90
C ARG A 74 28.94 -13.71 38.41
N LEU A 75 29.93 -14.19 37.67
CA LEU A 75 29.84 -14.52 36.25
C LEU A 75 29.42 -13.31 35.36
N LEU A 76 29.68 -12.09 35.80
CA LEU A 76 29.38 -10.88 35.00
C LEU A 76 30.27 -10.77 33.77
N GLY A 77 29.77 -10.13 32.72
CA GLY A 77 30.50 -9.91 31.47
C GLY A 77 31.67 -8.93 31.59
N ALA A 78 31.65 -8.03 32.59
CA ALA A 78 32.72 -7.11 32.95
C ALA A 78 32.68 -6.77 34.44
N GLU A 79 33.72 -6.08 34.96
CA GLU A 79 33.79 -5.66 36.37
C GLU A 79 33.36 -4.20 36.55
N GLY A 80 32.83 -3.90 37.72
CA GLY A 80 32.57 -2.54 38.18
C GLY A 80 31.53 -1.79 37.38
N SER A 81 31.66 -0.47 37.36
CA SER A 81 30.73 0.45 36.65
C SER A 81 30.81 0.34 35.13
N GLU A 82 31.91 -0.08 34.56
CA GLU A 82 32.07 -0.28 33.11
C GLU A 82 31.07 -1.28 32.53
N PHE A 83 30.65 -2.24 33.34
CA PHE A 83 29.60 -3.17 32.96
C PHE A 83 28.24 -2.46 32.73
N CYS A 84 27.91 -1.53 33.59
CA CYS A 84 26.66 -0.75 33.50
C CYS A 84 26.67 0.18 32.28
N TYR A 85 27.82 0.76 31.96
CA TYR A 85 28.01 1.68 30.82
C TYR A 85 27.84 1.02 29.43
N GLN A 86 27.83 -0.29 29.35
CA GLN A 86 27.45 -0.97 28.09
C GLN A 86 26.01 -0.63 27.63
N CYS A 87 25.15 -0.17 28.54
CA CYS A 87 23.76 0.21 28.25
C CYS A 87 23.41 1.62 28.74
N HIS A 88 24.02 2.07 29.82
CA HIS A 88 23.82 3.39 30.39
C HIS A 88 24.87 4.35 29.82
N LYS A 89 24.45 5.40 29.10
CA LYS A 89 25.36 6.36 28.46
C LYS A 89 26.25 7.04 29.50
N LYS A 90 27.55 6.88 29.37
CA LYS A 90 28.57 7.36 30.31
C LYS A 90 28.50 8.86 30.52
N ASP A 91 28.21 9.64 29.48
CA ASP A 91 28.05 11.11 29.50
C ASP A 91 27.03 11.60 30.53
N ASN A 92 26.04 10.78 30.89
CA ASN A 92 25.06 11.14 31.92
C ASN A 92 25.63 11.09 33.35
N TYR A 93 26.78 10.45 33.52
CA TYR A 93 27.42 10.18 34.81
C TYR A 93 28.78 10.90 34.97
N GLU A 94 29.34 11.46 33.92
CA GLU A 94 30.65 12.09 33.89
C GLU A 94 30.60 13.55 33.41
N LYS A 95 29.61 14.32 33.93
CA LYS A 95 29.53 15.76 33.68
C LYS A 95 30.64 16.51 34.46
N LYS A 96 30.70 17.84 34.32
CA LYS A 96 31.73 18.72 34.92
C LYS A 96 31.99 18.49 36.41
N VAL A 97 30.95 18.21 37.18
CA VAL A 97 31.01 17.91 38.63
C VAL A 97 30.46 16.50 38.82
N VAL A 98 31.29 15.57 39.20
CA VAL A 98 30.94 14.17 39.44
C VAL A 98 30.82 13.92 40.94
N HIS A 99 29.80 13.19 41.38
CA HIS A 99 29.67 12.78 42.76
C HIS A 99 30.84 11.83 43.12
N LYS A 100 31.60 12.17 44.18
CA LYS A 100 32.83 11.47 44.54
C LYS A 100 32.65 9.95 44.66
N ILE A 101 31.50 9.52 45.19
CA ILE A 101 31.17 8.11 45.38
C ILE A 101 31.18 7.30 44.05
N LEU A 102 30.84 7.93 42.93
CA LEU A 102 30.84 7.26 41.62
C LEU A 102 32.24 6.93 41.10
N VAL A 103 33.24 7.71 41.55
CA VAL A 103 34.65 7.46 41.21
C VAL A 103 35.23 6.36 42.11
N GLU A 104 34.82 6.35 43.37
CA GLU A 104 35.39 5.49 44.39
C GLU A 104 34.70 4.14 44.54
N LYS A 105 33.42 4.05 44.19
CA LYS A 105 32.58 2.87 44.45
C LYS A 105 31.74 2.49 43.22
N PRO A 106 31.43 1.20 43.05
CA PRO A 106 30.58 0.74 41.95
C PRO A 106 29.10 1.14 42.16
N CYS A 107 28.32 1.10 41.06
CA CYS A 107 26.92 1.52 41.04
C CYS A 107 26.04 0.74 42.04
N ASP A 108 26.36 -0.50 42.31
CA ASP A 108 25.67 -1.36 43.30
C ASP A 108 25.93 -0.92 44.74
N THR A 109 26.69 0.15 45.00
CA THR A 109 26.76 0.79 46.30
C THR A 109 25.40 1.36 46.72
N CYS A 110 24.67 1.97 45.76
CA CYS A 110 23.37 2.59 45.98
C CYS A 110 22.21 1.81 45.35
N HIS A 111 22.45 1.07 44.28
CA HIS A 111 21.42 0.41 43.48
C HIS A 111 21.40 -1.12 43.65
N LEU A 112 20.21 -1.72 43.49
CA LEU A 112 20.04 -3.16 43.30
C LEU A 112 19.92 -3.46 41.80
N SER A 113 20.71 -4.43 41.33
CA SER A 113 20.83 -4.69 39.88
C SER A 113 19.62 -5.41 39.27
N HIS A 114 18.87 -6.17 40.08
CA HIS A 114 17.74 -6.97 39.58
C HIS A 114 16.40 -6.32 39.84
N SER A 115 16.04 -6.10 41.10
CA SER A 115 14.80 -5.40 41.48
C SER A 115 14.92 -4.75 42.83
N SER A 116 14.04 -3.80 43.12
CA SER A 116 13.94 -3.11 44.39
C SER A 116 12.48 -2.78 44.70
N ASP A 117 12.18 -2.50 45.94
CA ASP A 117 10.90 -1.91 46.34
C ASP A 117 10.92 -0.38 46.20
N GLU A 118 12.12 0.19 46.03
CA GLU A 118 12.32 1.63 45.88
C GLU A 118 12.46 2.03 44.40
N ALA A 119 12.00 3.23 44.07
CA ALA A 119 12.18 3.83 42.74
C ALA A 119 13.66 3.86 42.34
N ASN A 120 13.91 3.82 41.03
CA ASN A 120 15.27 3.80 40.47
C ASN A 120 16.16 2.67 40.99
N LEU A 121 15.58 1.59 41.47
CA LEU A 121 16.30 0.43 42.03
C LEU A 121 17.20 0.79 43.22
N LEU A 122 16.89 1.76 44.02
CA LEU A 122 17.64 2.11 45.19
C LEU A 122 17.58 0.97 46.23
N LYS A 123 18.63 0.82 47.05
CA LYS A 123 18.70 -0.21 48.12
C LYS A 123 17.73 0.05 49.26
N THR A 124 17.45 1.32 49.52
CA THR A 124 16.52 1.84 50.52
C THR A 124 15.95 3.17 50.04
N ASN A 125 15.01 3.74 50.79
CA ASN A 125 14.45 5.04 50.40
C ASN A 125 15.56 6.11 50.24
N GLU A 126 15.32 7.05 49.33
CA GLU A 126 16.30 8.06 48.93
C GLU A 126 16.88 8.85 50.12
N ILE A 127 16.03 9.30 51.02
CA ILE A 127 16.45 10.15 52.15
C ILE A 127 17.40 9.36 53.04
N THR A 128 17.01 8.16 53.50
CA THR A 128 17.83 7.26 54.30
C THR A 128 19.16 6.96 53.62
N LEU A 129 19.14 6.73 52.33
CA LEU A 129 20.35 6.45 51.54
C LEU A 129 21.32 7.63 51.57
N CYS A 130 20.83 8.85 51.30
CA CYS A 130 21.66 10.05 51.27
C CYS A 130 22.21 10.44 52.64
N VAL A 131 21.36 10.45 53.67
CA VAL A 131 21.80 10.85 55.01
C VAL A 131 22.70 9.79 55.72
N SER A 132 22.80 8.59 55.20
CA SER A 132 23.77 7.58 55.66
C SER A 132 25.24 8.08 55.54
N CYS A 133 25.49 8.99 54.61
CA CYS A 133 26.81 9.61 54.35
C CYS A 133 26.78 11.13 54.60
N HIS A 134 25.67 11.82 54.22
CA HIS A 134 25.48 13.26 54.39
C HIS A 134 24.77 13.58 55.72
N LYS A 135 25.51 13.92 56.74
CA LYS A 135 24.96 14.18 58.09
C LYS A 135 24.25 15.48 58.14
N SER A 136 22.93 15.46 58.19
CA SER A 136 22.04 16.65 58.16
C SER A 136 22.14 17.53 59.43
N ASN A 137 22.66 16.97 60.55
CA ASN A 137 22.87 17.70 61.78
C ASN A 137 24.16 18.59 61.78
N GLU A 138 25.07 18.41 60.82
CA GLU A 138 26.29 19.20 60.73
C GLU A 138 26.04 20.65 60.34
N ALA A 139 26.81 21.59 60.95
CA ALA A 139 26.71 23.01 60.70
C ALA A 139 26.89 23.39 59.23
N ALA A 140 27.77 22.66 58.51
CA ALA A 140 28.01 22.87 57.10
C ALA A 140 26.78 22.52 56.21
N PHE A 141 26.05 21.45 56.55
CA PHE A 141 24.83 21.06 55.87
C PHE A 141 23.73 22.12 56.11
N LYS A 142 23.50 22.50 57.36
CA LYS A 142 22.52 23.54 57.74
C LYS A 142 22.81 24.89 57.07
N LYS A 143 24.07 25.34 57.06
CA LYS A 143 24.50 26.57 56.36
C LYS A 143 24.25 26.50 54.88
N ALA A 144 24.51 25.36 54.23
CA ALA A 144 24.30 25.18 52.79
C ALA A 144 22.82 25.27 52.38
N HIS A 145 21.90 25.04 53.33
CA HIS A 145 20.46 25.05 53.10
C HIS A 145 19.73 26.13 53.92
N ALA A 146 20.44 27.19 54.33
CA ALA A 146 19.90 28.34 55.07
C ALA A 146 19.11 27.95 56.33
N GLY A 147 19.42 26.82 56.95
CA GLY A 147 18.75 26.33 58.17
C GLY A 147 17.37 25.69 57.94
N TYR A 148 16.90 25.56 56.69
CA TYR A 148 15.64 24.89 56.38
C TYR A 148 15.76 23.36 56.56
N PRO A 149 14.69 22.68 57.03
CA PRO A 149 14.68 21.26 57.30
C PRO A 149 14.52 20.43 56.00
N VAL A 150 15.48 20.56 55.08
CA VAL A 150 15.44 19.93 53.75
C VAL A 150 15.71 18.42 53.80
N GLU A 151 16.23 17.91 54.90
CA GLU A 151 16.44 16.49 55.15
C GLU A 151 15.17 15.64 55.21
N THR A 152 14.01 16.28 55.28
CA THR A 152 12.70 15.65 55.17
C THR A 152 12.17 15.61 53.73
N SER A 153 12.89 16.19 52.81
CA SER A 153 12.52 16.32 51.40
C SER A 153 13.42 15.48 50.49
N SER A 154 12.92 15.10 49.31
CA SER A 154 13.74 14.39 48.33
C SER A 154 14.94 15.22 47.89
N CYS A 155 16.14 14.74 48.17
CA CYS A 155 17.41 15.37 47.79
C CYS A 155 17.55 15.51 46.29
N SER A 156 17.09 14.49 45.54
CA SER A 156 17.13 14.46 44.07
C SER A 156 16.13 15.40 43.43
N SER A 157 15.27 16.09 44.19
CA SER A 157 14.46 17.20 43.69
C SER A 157 15.32 18.39 43.25
N CYS A 158 16.46 18.61 43.95
CA CYS A 158 17.39 19.71 43.68
C CYS A 158 18.74 19.23 43.12
N HIS A 159 19.25 18.12 43.61
CA HIS A 159 20.56 17.59 43.25
C HIS A 159 20.47 16.43 42.25
N ASN A 160 21.46 16.32 41.38
CA ASN A 160 21.68 15.12 40.60
C ASN A 160 22.68 14.21 41.34
N PRO A 161 22.26 13.04 41.84
CA PRO A 161 23.14 12.21 42.69
C PRO A 161 24.32 11.58 41.95
N HIS A 162 24.41 11.71 40.64
CA HIS A 162 25.46 11.14 39.82
C HIS A 162 26.48 12.20 39.37
N SER A 163 26.06 13.12 38.51
CA SER A 163 26.92 14.19 38.03
C SER A 163 26.12 15.38 37.50
N SER A 164 26.72 16.56 37.52
CA SER A 164 26.07 17.78 37.04
C SER A 164 27.06 18.72 36.35
N SER A 165 26.55 19.58 35.48
CA SER A 165 27.29 20.74 34.97
C SER A 165 27.33 21.89 35.96
N GLN A 166 26.48 21.86 36.99
CA GLN A 166 26.38 22.91 38.03
C GLN A 166 27.16 22.53 39.28
N PRO A 167 27.70 23.52 40.03
CA PRO A 167 28.32 23.31 41.34
C PRO A 167 27.36 22.61 42.32
N LYS A 168 27.93 21.91 43.31
CA LYS A 168 27.19 21.19 44.35
C LYS A 168 26.19 20.16 43.84
N LEU A 169 26.43 19.63 42.61
CA LEU A 169 25.54 18.67 41.94
C LEU A 169 24.10 19.20 41.75
N LEU A 170 23.86 20.49 41.74
CA LEU A 170 22.55 21.04 41.39
C LEU A 170 22.18 20.61 39.95
N LYS A 171 20.91 20.42 39.68
CA LYS A 171 20.42 20.10 38.34
C LYS A 171 20.81 21.15 37.32
N THR A 172 20.70 20.83 36.02
CA THR A 172 21.20 21.66 34.90
C THR A 172 20.59 23.06 34.88
N SER A 173 19.29 23.20 35.18
CA SER A 173 18.57 24.47 35.27
C SER A 173 18.21 24.71 36.72
N VAL A 174 18.59 25.86 37.24
CA VAL A 174 18.38 26.25 38.64
C VAL A 174 17.70 27.62 38.69
N HIS A 175 16.67 27.76 39.53
CA HIS A 175 16.03 29.05 39.72
C HIS A 175 17.03 30.03 40.39
N PRO A 176 17.13 31.29 39.95
CA PRO A 176 18.11 32.25 40.47
C PRO A 176 18.09 32.41 42.00
N GLU A 177 16.92 32.42 42.62
CA GLU A 177 16.82 32.54 44.07
C GLU A 177 17.31 31.29 44.82
N VAL A 178 17.23 30.13 44.22
CA VAL A 178 17.81 28.86 44.76
C VAL A 178 19.35 28.91 44.68
N VAL A 179 19.92 29.47 43.62
CA VAL A 179 21.37 29.66 43.50
C VAL A 179 21.89 30.58 44.63
N LYS A 180 21.13 31.61 44.95
CA LYS A 180 21.44 32.57 46.03
C LYS A 180 21.15 32.04 47.44
N VAL A 181 20.52 30.86 47.53
CA VAL A 181 20.04 30.27 48.81
C VAL A 181 19.03 31.21 49.53
N ALA A 182 18.28 32.01 48.77
CA ALA A 182 17.29 32.98 49.25
C ALA A 182 15.90 32.32 49.41
N CYS A 183 15.82 31.28 50.22
CA CYS A 183 14.63 30.45 50.37
C CYS A 183 13.43 31.25 50.93
N GLU A 184 13.68 32.22 51.78
CA GLU A 184 12.65 33.12 52.41
C GLU A 184 11.92 34.02 51.40
N LYS A 185 12.40 34.12 50.16
CA LYS A 185 11.67 34.84 49.10
C LYS A 185 10.38 34.11 48.70
N CYS A 186 10.31 32.83 48.94
CA CYS A 186 9.17 32.01 48.58
C CYS A 186 8.58 31.24 49.76
N HIS A 187 9.40 30.88 50.75
CA HIS A 187 9.03 30.06 51.90
C HIS A 187 8.96 30.89 53.20
N ASN A 188 8.20 30.41 54.14
CA ASN A 188 8.19 31.00 55.49
C ASN A 188 9.60 30.95 56.09
N ALA A 189 9.87 31.82 57.08
CA ALA A 189 11.19 31.83 57.74
C ALA A 189 11.60 30.46 58.27
N ALA A 190 12.89 30.12 58.17
CA ALA A 190 13.42 28.79 58.54
C ALA A 190 13.08 28.34 59.97
N MET A 191 12.91 29.31 60.87
CA MET A 191 12.56 29.07 62.26
C MET A 191 11.05 29.10 62.55
N SER A 192 10.20 29.23 61.53
CA SER A 192 8.74 29.16 61.69
C SER A 192 8.25 27.77 61.97
N GLN A 193 7.00 27.63 62.45
CA GLN A 193 6.39 26.32 62.65
C GLN A 193 6.26 25.50 61.35
N LYS A 194 6.20 26.17 60.20
CA LYS A 194 6.02 25.56 58.89
C LYS A 194 6.96 26.18 57.85
N PRO A 195 8.25 25.98 57.97
CA PRO A 195 9.25 26.71 57.18
C PRO A 195 9.19 26.38 55.69
N LEU A 196 8.78 25.16 55.29
CA LEU A 196 8.68 24.76 53.89
C LEU A 196 7.35 25.14 53.20
N GLU A 197 6.36 25.68 53.96
CA GLU A 197 5.16 26.27 53.36
C GLU A 197 5.52 27.57 52.63
N THR A 198 4.85 27.84 51.53
CA THR A 198 5.07 29.07 50.76
C THR A 198 4.32 30.25 51.34
N THR A 199 4.92 31.44 51.25
CA THR A 199 4.36 32.71 51.77
C THR A 199 3.07 33.12 51.06
N GLU A 200 2.92 32.70 49.77
CA GLU A 200 1.73 32.93 48.96
C GLU A 200 1.35 31.62 48.22
N LYS A 201 0.07 31.48 47.88
CA LYS A 201 -0.44 30.28 47.17
C LYS A 201 -0.54 30.48 45.65
N GLY A 202 -0.22 29.43 44.92
CA GLY A 202 -0.43 29.38 43.46
C GLY A 202 0.39 30.42 42.70
N SER A 203 -0.20 30.98 41.66
CA SER A 203 0.48 31.96 40.80
C SER A 203 0.82 33.29 41.49
N LYS A 204 0.15 33.65 42.59
CA LYS A 204 0.45 34.88 43.34
C LYS A 204 1.90 34.93 43.80
N LEU A 205 2.44 33.79 44.23
CA LEU A 205 3.84 33.65 44.60
C LEU A 205 4.78 33.98 43.42
N CYS A 206 4.51 33.43 42.26
CA CYS A 206 5.32 33.63 41.07
C CYS A 206 5.22 35.06 40.53
N TYR A 207 4.03 35.63 40.57
CA TYR A 207 3.75 37.00 40.07
C TYR A 207 4.37 38.13 40.88
N GLN A 208 4.93 37.85 42.04
CA GLN A 208 5.76 38.85 42.76
C GLN A 208 6.96 39.29 41.90
N CYS A 209 7.47 38.41 41.00
CA CYS A 209 8.61 38.70 40.16
C CYS A 209 8.30 38.52 38.65
N HIS A 210 7.45 37.56 38.29
CA HIS A 210 7.09 37.23 36.89
C HIS A 210 5.82 37.96 36.48
N LYS A 211 5.93 39.02 35.69
CA LYS A 211 4.76 39.83 35.28
C LYS A 211 3.86 39.04 34.32
N PRO A 212 2.55 38.88 34.62
CA PRO A 212 1.62 38.14 33.77
C PRO A 212 1.59 38.63 32.32
N ALA A 213 1.69 39.95 32.09
CA ALA A 213 1.66 40.53 30.75
C ALA A 213 2.84 40.05 29.87
N GLU A 214 4.03 39.92 30.46
CA GLU A 214 5.23 39.45 29.77
C GLU A 214 5.11 37.95 29.41
N LEU A 215 4.50 37.14 30.28
CA LEU A 215 4.27 35.72 30.08
C LEU A 215 3.21 35.43 29.02
N LYS A 216 2.22 36.33 28.85
CA LYS A 216 1.16 36.22 27.84
C LYS A 216 1.65 36.55 26.42
N ALA A 217 2.79 37.24 26.28
CA ALA A 217 3.34 37.66 24.99
C ALA A 217 2.31 38.33 24.06
N GLY A 218 1.35 39.09 24.63
CA GLY A 218 0.32 39.82 23.88
C GLY A 218 -0.88 39.02 23.40
N GLY A 219 -1.04 37.79 23.85
CA GLY A 219 -2.20 36.94 23.49
C GLY A 219 -3.26 36.88 24.61
N ASP A 220 -4.54 36.97 24.23
CA ASP A 220 -5.66 36.91 25.18
C ASP A 220 -6.18 35.48 25.40
N MET A 221 -5.86 34.59 24.51
CA MET A 221 -6.28 33.21 24.60
C MET A 221 -5.27 32.40 25.43
N GLU A 222 -5.64 32.13 26.68
CA GLU A 222 -4.73 31.49 27.63
C GLU A 222 -4.83 29.97 27.62
N HIS A 223 -3.68 29.30 27.82
CA HIS A 223 -3.64 27.87 28.10
C HIS A 223 -4.27 27.59 29.47
N VAL A 224 -5.18 26.64 29.57
CA VAL A 224 -5.98 26.42 30.79
C VAL A 224 -5.13 26.28 32.06
N PRO A 225 -4.03 25.51 32.14
CA PRO A 225 -3.19 25.46 33.34
C PRO A 225 -2.54 26.81 33.70
N PHE A 226 -2.19 27.61 32.67
CA PHE A 226 -1.65 28.96 32.90
C PHE A 226 -2.73 29.91 33.46
N GLN A 227 -3.93 29.91 32.86
CA GLN A 227 -5.10 30.67 33.33
C GLN A 227 -5.43 30.33 34.79
N GLN A 228 -5.32 29.04 35.16
CA GLN A 228 -5.58 28.58 36.53
C GLN A 228 -4.41 28.80 37.49
N GLY A 229 -3.32 29.42 37.04
CA GLY A 229 -2.13 29.68 37.87
C GLY A 229 -1.37 28.39 38.27
N LYS A 230 -1.56 27.27 37.55
CA LYS A 230 -0.92 25.99 37.84
C LYS A 230 0.50 25.89 37.23
N CYS A 231 1.35 26.86 37.59
CA CYS A 231 2.73 26.95 37.04
C CYS A 231 3.54 25.67 37.26
N ASN A 232 3.39 25.03 38.42
CA ASN A 232 4.10 23.81 38.80
C ASN A 232 3.66 22.58 38.02
N SER A 233 2.58 22.64 37.22
CA SER A 233 2.22 21.53 36.31
C SER A 233 3.24 21.38 35.19
N CYS A 234 3.96 22.43 34.83
CA CYS A 234 4.95 22.47 33.78
C CYS A 234 6.35 22.79 34.27
N HIS A 235 6.50 23.59 35.31
CA HIS A 235 7.77 24.06 35.85
C HIS A 235 8.05 23.48 37.24
N ASN A 236 9.32 23.13 37.48
CA ASN A 236 9.81 22.88 38.81
C ASN A 236 10.42 24.19 39.34
N PRO A 237 9.89 24.80 40.42
CA PRO A 237 10.33 26.11 40.87
C PRO A 237 11.74 26.16 41.46
N HIS A 238 12.35 25.01 41.77
CA HIS A 238 13.69 24.95 42.35
C HIS A 238 14.76 24.64 41.29
N THR A 239 14.72 23.45 40.73
CA THR A 239 15.72 22.97 39.76
C THR A 239 15.11 21.99 38.79
N SER A 240 15.73 21.86 37.61
CA SER A 240 15.35 20.84 36.63
C SER A 240 16.56 20.39 35.80
N GLU A 241 16.53 19.18 35.27
CA GLU A 241 17.47 18.76 34.23
C GLU A 241 17.13 19.38 32.86
N ASN A 242 15.94 19.96 32.72
CA ASN A 242 15.47 20.58 31.49
C ASN A 242 15.58 22.11 31.56
N SER A 243 15.86 22.75 30.43
CA SER A 243 15.89 24.21 30.32
C SER A 243 14.58 24.82 30.78
N LEU A 244 14.64 26.10 31.19
CA LEU A 244 13.47 26.86 31.69
C LEU A 244 12.75 26.20 32.86
N LEU A 245 13.46 25.42 33.66
CA LEU A 245 12.93 24.68 34.81
C LEU A 245 11.75 23.74 34.45
N LEU A 246 11.66 23.24 33.21
CA LEU A 246 10.56 22.36 32.80
C LEU A 246 10.63 21.01 33.53
N ALA A 247 9.48 20.54 33.99
CA ALA A 247 9.37 19.26 34.74
C ALA A 247 9.72 18.04 33.86
N LYS A 248 9.45 18.12 32.54
CA LYS A 248 9.77 17.09 31.56
C LYS A 248 10.32 17.72 30.29
N LYS A 249 10.98 16.95 29.44
CA LYS A 249 11.55 17.39 28.18
C LYS A 249 10.54 17.28 27.04
N GLY A 250 10.47 18.34 26.21
CA GLY A 250 9.77 18.34 24.92
C GLY A 250 8.32 17.89 25.01
N LYS A 251 7.92 17.00 24.08
CA LYS A 251 6.54 16.49 23.99
C LYS A 251 6.07 15.69 25.20
N GLU A 252 6.99 15.09 25.97
CA GLU A 252 6.63 14.35 27.19
C GLU A 252 5.96 15.24 28.25
N LEU A 253 6.30 16.53 28.25
CA LEU A 253 5.64 17.51 29.11
C LEU A 253 4.18 17.70 28.72
N CYS A 254 3.92 17.82 27.43
CA CYS A 254 2.58 18.01 26.89
C CYS A 254 1.71 16.75 27.05
N PHE A 255 2.27 15.58 26.78
CA PHE A 255 1.57 14.30 26.87
C PHE A 255 1.16 13.91 28.29
N ALA A 256 1.71 14.55 29.31
CA ALA A 256 1.24 14.37 30.69
C ALA A 256 -0.26 14.73 30.88
N CYS A 257 -0.81 15.58 29.99
CA CYS A 257 -2.21 15.96 29.99
C CYS A 257 -2.90 15.70 28.63
N HIS A 258 -2.15 15.73 27.54
CA HIS A 258 -2.63 15.49 26.18
C HIS A 258 -2.35 14.03 25.75
N GLU A 259 -2.83 13.05 26.52
CA GLU A 259 -2.57 11.62 26.32
C GLU A 259 -2.98 11.12 24.92
N GLY A 260 -4.11 11.62 24.39
CA GLY A 260 -4.59 11.26 23.05
C GLY A 260 -3.64 11.63 21.90
N MET A 261 -2.68 12.54 22.16
CA MET A 261 -1.66 12.95 21.18
C MET A 261 -0.40 12.06 21.22
N SER A 262 -0.30 11.18 22.22
CA SER A 262 0.85 10.27 22.38
C SER A 262 0.74 8.98 21.55
N VAL A 263 -0.40 8.79 20.85
CA VAL A 263 -0.64 7.58 20.03
C VAL A 263 0.31 7.58 18.84
N GLU A 264 1.01 6.46 18.67
CA GLU A 264 1.89 6.25 17.53
C GLU A 264 1.07 6.15 16.24
N VAL A 265 1.44 6.93 15.23
CA VAL A 265 0.79 6.96 13.92
C VAL A 265 1.77 6.52 12.83
N LYS A 266 1.26 5.92 11.75
CA LYS A 266 2.09 5.41 10.65
C LYS A 266 2.84 6.53 9.90
N VAL A 267 2.20 7.70 9.79
CA VAL A 267 2.74 8.87 9.08
C VAL A 267 2.75 10.05 10.04
N PRO A 268 3.78 10.18 10.87
CA PRO A 268 3.93 11.33 11.77
C PRO A 268 4.31 12.59 10.99
N HIS A 269 3.83 13.75 11.43
CA HIS A 269 4.31 15.01 10.91
C HIS A 269 5.75 15.28 11.39
N LYS A 270 6.66 15.58 10.50
CA LYS A 270 8.09 15.75 10.83
C LYS A 270 8.34 16.81 11.89
N SER A 271 7.55 17.89 11.93
CA SER A 271 7.68 18.94 12.95
C SER A 271 7.43 18.43 14.37
N VAL A 272 6.56 17.42 14.56
CA VAL A 272 6.32 16.79 15.87
C VAL A 272 7.53 16.01 16.39
N SER A 273 8.43 15.64 15.50
CA SER A 273 9.68 14.92 15.80
C SER A 273 10.92 15.83 15.75
N SER A 274 10.75 17.14 15.51
CA SER A 274 11.83 18.14 15.48
C SER A 274 12.22 18.58 16.90
N GLU A 275 13.30 19.36 17.01
CA GLU A 275 13.75 19.91 18.31
C GLU A 275 12.70 20.79 19.00
N ARG A 276 11.90 21.53 18.22
CA ARG A 276 10.83 22.41 18.74
C ARG A 276 9.53 21.66 19.00
N GLU A 277 9.34 20.50 18.42
CA GLU A 277 8.16 19.63 18.59
C GLU A 277 6.82 20.40 18.51
N CYS A 278 6.01 20.32 19.56
CA CYS A 278 4.70 21.00 19.63
C CYS A 278 4.82 22.53 19.44
N LEU A 279 5.91 23.12 19.92
CA LEU A 279 6.16 24.56 19.84
C LEU A 279 6.58 25.05 18.45
N SER A 280 6.68 24.18 17.49
CA SER A 280 6.80 24.56 16.07
C SER A 280 5.51 25.23 15.56
N CYS A 281 4.38 24.87 16.15
CA CYS A 281 3.05 25.34 15.73
C CYS A 281 2.27 26.03 16.85
N HIS A 282 2.52 25.68 18.12
CA HIS A 282 1.78 26.19 19.28
C HIS A 282 2.61 27.14 20.12
N VAL A 283 1.93 28.10 20.75
CA VAL A 283 2.49 28.90 21.83
C VAL A 283 2.10 28.31 23.19
N ARG A 284 2.90 28.57 24.21
CA ARG A 284 2.84 27.82 25.48
C ARG A 284 1.87 28.37 26.53
N HIS A 285 1.90 29.67 26.80
CA HIS A 285 1.15 30.27 27.88
C HIS A 285 -0.15 30.94 27.41
N ALA A 286 -0.04 31.83 26.43
CA ALA A 286 -1.16 32.50 25.79
C ALA A 286 -0.83 32.84 24.34
N GLY A 287 -1.84 33.02 23.51
CA GLY A 287 -1.70 33.40 22.11
C GLY A 287 -2.93 34.10 21.57
N SER A 288 -2.81 34.67 20.37
CA SER A 288 -3.90 35.41 19.72
C SER A 288 -4.78 34.50 18.83
N ASN A 289 -4.42 33.25 18.64
CA ASN A 289 -5.13 32.35 17.74
C ASN A 289 -5.76 31.16 18.49
N LYS A 290 -6.92 30.69 18.01
CA LYS A 290 -7.58 29.47 18.53
C LYS A 290 -6.61 28.30 18.61
N LYS A 291 -6.78 27.45 19.63
CA LYS A 291 -5.90 26.30 19.90
C LYS A 291 -4.45 26.71 20.17
N LEU A 292 -4.20 27.93 20.57
CA LEU A 292 -2.86 28.48 20.85
C LEU A 292 -1.90 28.31 19.64
N LEU A 293 -2.39 28.42 18.42
CA LEU A 293 -1.53 28.42 17.25
C LEU A 293 -0.69 29.70 17.17
N ALA A 294 0.57 29.59 16.83
CA ALA A 294 1.47 30.73 16.66
C ALA A 294 1.00 31.67 15.55
N THR A 295 0.44 31.11 14.48
CA THR A 295 -0.16 31.83 13.34
C THR A 295 -1.39 31.09 12.86
N LYS A 296 -2.34 31.81 12.25
CA LYS A 296 -3.53 31.19 11.63
C LYS A 296 -3.15 30.36 10.40
N GLU A 297 -3.93 29.32 10.15
CA GLU A 297 -3.94 28.61 8.88
C GLU A 297 -4.42 29.58 7.76
N PRO A 298 -3.85 29.58 6.53
CA PRO A 298 -2.79 28.71 6.04
C PRO A 298 -1.35 29.22 6.32
N GLY A 299 -1.19 30.44 6.86
CA GLY A 299 0.13 31.05 7.11
C GLY A 299 1.05 30.18 7.94
N LEU A 300 0.49 29.49 8.94
CA LEU A 300 1.24 28.53 9.75
C LEU A 300 1.86 27.40 8.91
N CYS A 301 1.09 26.85 7.98
CA CYS A 301 1.56 25.75 7.13
C CYS A 301 2.60 26.25 6.13
N TYR A 302 2.38 27.39 5.51
CA TYR A 302 3.26 27.97 4.50
C TYR A 302 4.61 28.43 5.02
N SER A 303 4.76 28.63 6.34
CA SER A 303 6.08 28.93 6.93
C SER A 303 7.12 27.82 6.71
N CYS A 304 6.66 26.60 6.41
CA CYS A 304 7.52 25.46 6.10
C CYS A 304 7.20 24.83 4.72
N HIS A 305 5.96 24.98 4.24
CA HIS A 305 5.48 24.43 2.96
C HIS A 305 5.42 25.53 1.89
N GLU A 306 6.54 26.21 1.65
CA GLU A 306 6.65 27.34 0.72
C GLU A 306 6.31 26.94 -0.72
N LYS A 307 6.83 25.81 -1.20
CA LYS A 307 6.53 25.27 -2.54
C LYS A 307 5.04 25.04 -2.77
N THR A 308 4.32 24.65 -1.71
CA THR A 308 2.86 24.46 -1.78
C THR A 308 2.14 25.80 -1.92
N LYS A 309 2.67 26.86 -1.30
CA LYS A 309 2.17 28.24 -1.47
C LYS A 309 2.41 28.75 -2.89
N GLU A 310 3.61 28.51 -3.45
CA GLU A 310 3.96 28.93 -4.82
C GLU A 310 3.02 28.31 -5.85
N ALA A 311 2.60 27.07 -5.66
CA ALA A 311 1.67 26.37 -6.53
C ALA A 311 0.29 27.06 -6.66
N LEU A 312 -0.12 27.88 -5.69
CA LEU A 312 -1.37 28.67 -5.78
C LEU A 312 -1.37 29.69 -6.92
N GLY A 313 -0.20 30.22 -7.28
CA GLY A 313 -0.05 31.25 -8.32
C GLY A 313 0.08 30.68 -9.73
N THR A 314 0.35 29.40 -9.88
CA THR A 314 0.72 28.78 -11.16
C THR A 314 -0.29 27.74 -11.66
N LEU A 315 -1.16 27.20 -10.81
CA LEU A 315 -2.08 26.13 -11.13
C LEU A 315 -3.54 26.59 -11.02
N LYS A 316 -4.45 25.93 -11.72
CA LYS A 316 -5.90 26.02 -11.42
C LYS A 316 -6.12 25.33 -10.07
N PRO A 317 -6.40 26.08 -8.99
CA PRO A 317 -6.38 25.49 -7.66
C PRO A 317 -7.70 24.83 -7.29
N HIS A 318 -7.65 23.85 -6.41
CA HIS A 318 -8.82 23.29 -5.75
C HIS A 318 -9.38 24.30 -4.72
N LYS A 319 -10.68 24.52 -4.69
CA LYS A 319 -11.30 25.54 -3.82
C LYS A 319 -10.91 25.45 -2.34
N PRO A 320 -10.96 24.30 -1.64
CA PRO A 320 -10.50 24.21 -0.25
C PRO A 320 -9.03 24.60 -0.06
N PHE A 321 -8.20 24.38 -1.06
CA PHE A 321 -6.80 24.77 -1.05
C PHE A 321 -6.61 26.28 -1.19
N THR A 322 -7.36 26.95 -2.09
CA THR A 322 -7.37 28.43 -2.20
C THR A 322 -7.86 29.11 -0.94
N GLU A 323 -8.82 28.49 -0.27
CA GLU A 323 -9.36 29.00 1.00
C GLU A 323 -8.41 28.76 2.17
N GLY A 324 -7.27 28.10 1.94
CA GLY A 324 -6.27 27.79 2.97
C GLY A 324 -6.74 26.82 4.05
N LYS A 325 -7.74 25.99 3.73
CA LYS A 325 -8.35 25.04 4.65
C LYS A 325 -7.60 23.69 4.70
N CYS A 326 -6.29 23.73 4.93
CA CYS A 326 -5.41 22.55 4.90
C CYS A 326 -5.87 21.46 5.89
N SER A 327 -6.25 21.88 7.10
CA SER A 327 -6.74 20.98 8.15
C SER A 327 -8.11 20.37 7.88
N THR A 328 -8.79 20.71 6.77
CA THR A 328 -10.02 20.02 6.36
C THR A 328 -9.71 18.59 5.90
N CYS A 329 -8.63 18.41 5.16
CA CYS A 329 -8.20 17.11 4.63
C CYS A 329 -7.08 16.47 5.46
N HIS A 330 -6.13 17.28 5.96
CA HIS A 330 -4.94 16.80 6.66
C HIS A 330 -5.08 16.81 8.18
N ASN A 331 -4.42 15.85 8.84
CA ASN A 331 -4.18 15.86 10.28
C ASN A 331 -2.75 16.35 10.52
N SER A 332 -2.61 17.59 11.02
CA SER A 332 -1.31 18.23 11.24
C SER A 332 -0.43 17.57 12.30
N HIS A 333 -0.96 16.68 13.12
CA HIS A 333 -0.18 15.94 14.10
C HIS A 333 0.35 14.59 13.56
N GLY A 334 -0.14 14.18 12.40
CA GLY A 334 0.13 12.88 11.76
C GLY A 334 -1.11 12.02 11.69
N SER A 335 -1.06 10.98 10.90
CA SER A 335 -2.18 10.06 10.71
C SER A 335 -1.72 8.65 10.31
N ASN A 336 -2.67 7.74 10.14
CA ASN A 336 -2.40 6.40 9.62
C ASN A 336 -2.51 6.32 8.09
N PHE A 337 -2.79 7.45 7.41
CA PHE A 337 -3.00 7.53 5.97
C PHE A 337 -1.90 8.33 5.29
N VAL A 338 -1.59 7.96 4.04
CA VAL A 338 -0.60 8.65 3.20
C VAL A 338 -0.94 10.13 3.08
N GLY A 339 0.09 10.98 3.05
CA GLY A 339 -0.09 12.44 3.01
C GLY A 339 -0.69 13.03 4.29
N MET A 340 -0.72 12.28 5.40
CA MET A 340 -1.35 12.69 6.66
C MET A 340 -2.84 13.06 6.51
N LEU A 341 -3.55 12.41 5.60
CA LEU A 341 -5.00 12.60 5.48
C LEU A 341 -5.71 12.14 6.76
N LYS A 342 -6.86 12.73 7.05
CA LYS A 342 -7.67 12.36 8.22
C LYS A 342 -8.28 10.97 8.13
N ASP A 343 -8.59 10.56 6.89
CA ASP A 343 -9.14 9.27 6.54
C ASP A 343 -8.48 8.74 5.26
N ARG A 344 -8.91 7.57 4.80
CA ARG A 344 -8.59 7.08 3.48
C ARG A 344 -8.95 8.17 2.44
N MET A 345 -8.19 8.26 1.35
CA MET A 345 -8.29 9.37 0.42
C MET A 345 -9.69 9.54 -0.18
N ASP A 346 -10.30 8.45 -0.62
CA ASP A 346 -11.67 8.46 -1.17
C ASP A 346 -12.69 8.97 -0.14
N VAL A 347 -12.64 8.48 1.09
CA VAL A 347 -13.50 8.96 2.18
C VAL A 347 -13.28 10.46 2.43
N THR A 348 -12.03 10.92 2.36
CA THR A 348 -11.69 12.33 2.51
C THR A 348 -12.30 13.17 1.39
N CYS A 349 -12.25 12.68 0.15
CA CYS A 349 -12.82 13.37 -1.02
C CYS A 349 -14.35 13.37 -1.00
N TYR A 350 -14.97 12.22 -0.71
CA TYR A 350 -16.44 12.05 -0.73
C TYR A 350 -17.16 12.87 0.35
N ARG A 351 -16.48 13.35 1.39
CA ARG A 351 -17.08 14.29 2.34
C ARG A 351 -17.66 15.54 1.69
N CYS A 352 -17.12 15.94 0.53
CA CYS A 352 -17.59 17.09 -0.24
C CYS A 352 -18.10 16.67 -1.61
N HIS A 353 -17.54 15.63 -2.21
CA HIS A 353 -17.94 15.08 -3.50
C HIS A 353 -18.92 13.90 -3.30
N VAL A 354 -20.03 14.16 -2.62
CA VAL A 354 -21.01 13.13 -2.22
C VAL A 354 -21.68 12.43 -3.41
N ASP A 355 -21.90 13.16 -4.50
CA ASP A 355 -22.47 12.58 -5.72
C ASP A 355 -21.49 11.64 -6.42
N ALA A 356 -20.20 11.94 -6.36
CA ALA A 356 -19.15 11.11 -6.95
C ALA A 356 -19.10 9.70 -6.33
N GLU A 357 -19.29 9.57 -5.00
CA GLU A 357 -19.36 8.26 -4.35
C GLU A 357 -20.47 7.38 -4.95
N ARG A 358 -21.64 7.97 -5.17
CA ARG A 358 -22.78 7.28 -5.76
C ARG A 358 -22.57 6.98 -7.25
N GLU A 359 -22.02 7.94 -7.99
CA GLU A 359 -21.80 7.81 -9.43
C GLU A 359 -20.70 6.81 -9.77
N PHE A 360 -19.67 6.70 -8.94
CA PHE A 360 -18.52 5.84 -9.19
C PHE A 360 -18.71 4.41 -8.68
N THR A 361 -19.74 4.15 -7.87
CA THR A 361 -20.10 2.78 -7.45
C THR A 361 -20.81 2.07 -8.59
N ARG A 362 -20.06 1.36 -9.42
CA ARG A 362 -20.52 0.64 -10.62
C ARG A 362 -20.18 -0.85 -10.53
N THR A 363 -20.83 -1.66 -11.36
CA THR A 363 -20.54 -3.10 -11.44
C THR A 363 -19.07 -3.37 -11.81
N ASN A 364 -18.53 -2.57 -12.70
CA ASN A 364 -17.12 -2.62 -13.12
C ASN A 364 -16.47 -1.28 -12.78
N THR A 365 -15.94 -1.17 -11.58
CA THR A 365 -15.24 0.03 -11.10
C THR A 365 -13.73 -0.12 -11.35
N HIS A 366 -13.08 0.96 -11.77
CA HIS A 366 -11.63 0.98 -12.00
C HIS A 366 -10.87 0.70 -10.70
N LYS A 367 -9.87 -0.16 -10.76
CA LYS A 367 -9.15 -0.62 -9.56
C LYS A 367 -8.56 0.52 -8.71
N PRO A 368 -7.89 1.57 -9.26
CA PRO A 368 -7.41 2.68 -8.45
C PRO A 368 -8.51 3.38 -7.64
N LEU A 369 -9.73 3.41 -8.17
CA LEU A 369 -10.88 3.99 -7.49
C LEU A 369 -11.34 3.10 -6.32
N ILE A 370 -11.38 1.78 -6.51
CA ILE A 370 -11.66 0.79 -5.44
C ILE A 370 -10.62 0.94 -4.31
N ASP A 371 -9.37 1.13 -4.70
CA ASP A 371 -8.25 1.29 -3.76
C ASP A 371 -8.20 2.70 -3.13
N GLY A 372 -9.10 3.61 -3.54
CA GLY A 372 -9.17 4.99 -3.04
C GLY A 372 -8.01 5.87 -3.51
N GLN A 373 -7.42 5.58 -4.67
CA GLN A 373 -6.23 6.27 -5.19
C GLN A 373 -6.60 7.40 -6.17
N CYS A 374 -7.43 8.33 -5.74
CA CYS A 374 -7.87 9.46 -6.57
C CYS A 374 -6.70 10.29 -7.12
N ASN A 375 -5.63 10.43 -6.32
CA ASN A 375 -4.41 11.15 -6.69
C ASN A 375 -3.54 10.44 -7.75
N GLY A 376 -3.91 9.24 -8.18
CA GLY A 376 -3.27 8.58 -9.33
C GLY A 376 -3.54 9.31 -10.65
N CYS A 377 -4.66 10.04 -10.71
CA CYS A 377 -5.09 10.83 -11.88
C CYS A 377 -5.32 12.31 -11.56
N HIS A 378 -5.73 12.63 -10.32
CA HIS A 378 -6.06 13.98 -9.89
C HIS A 378 -5.00 14.57 -8.96
N GLN A 379 -4.74 15.89 -9.10
CA GLN A 379 -3.88 16.66 -8.19
C GLN A 379 -4.75 17.51 -7.25
N PRO A 380 -4.97 17.09 -5.99
CA PRO A 380 -5.96 17.72 -5.11
C PRO A 380 -5.62 19.13 -4.62
N HIS A 381 -4.39 19.60 -4.79
CA HIS A 381 -4.02 20.98 -4.48
C HIS A 381 -4.22 21.93 -5.65
N GLY A 382 -4.15 21.43 -6.87
CA GLY A 382 -4.32 22.20 -8.09
C GLY A 382 -3.59 21.57 -9.27
N ALA A 383 -4.07 21.78 -10.47
CA ALA A 383 -3.47 21.29 -11.71
C ALA A 383 -3.65 22.32 -12.82
N ASN A 384 -2.92 22.15 -13.92
CA ASN A 384 -3.11 22.98 -15.13
C ASN A 384 -4.32 22.51 -15.94
N GLU A 385 -4.65 21.23 -15.83
CA GLU A 385 -5.72 20.59 -16.58
C GLU A 385 -7.09 20.74 -15.90
N GLU A 386 -8.15 20.58 -16.69
CA GLU A 386 -9.52 20.54 -16.15
C GLU A 386 -9.70 19.36 -15.20
N ASN A 387 -10.65 19.48 -14.28
CA ASN A 387 -10.93 18.48 -13.23
C ASN A 387 -9.69 18.13 -12.39
N LEU A 388 -8.70 19.01 -12.32
CA LEU A 388 -7.46 18.80 -11.56
C LEU A 388 -6.67 17.55 -12.01
N LEU A 389 -6.72 17.21 -13.29
CA LEU A 389 -5.99 16.06 -13.83
C LEU A 389 -4.47 16.31 -13.90
N LEU A 390 -3.69 15.27 -13.75
CA LEU A 390 -2.22 15.29 -13.88
C LEU A 390 -1.75 15.52 -15.32
N ALA A 391 -2.58 15.16 -16.30
CA ALA A 391 -2.44 15.44 -17.73
C ALA A 391 -3.83 15.58 -18.34
N ALA A 392 -3.94 16.13 -19.54
CA ALA A 392 -5.23 16.28 -20.23
C ALA A 392 -5.96 14.93 -20.33
N ALA A 393 -7.28 14.95 -20.23
CA ALA A 393 -8.12 13.76 -20.22
C ALA A 393 -7.91 12.85 -21.45
N ASP A 394 -7.53 13.44 -22.59
CA ASP A 394 -7.25 12.73 -23.84
C ASP A 394 -5.73 12.58 -24.14
N ASP A 395 -4.87 12.92 -23.18
CA ASP A 395 -3.43 12.68 -23.29
C ASP A 395 -3.11 11.26 -22.73
N PRO A 396 -2.48 10.40 -23.53
CA PRO A 396 -2.07 9.06 -23.10
C PRO A 396 -1.18 9.05 -21.87
N LYS A 397 -0.48 10.16 -21.58
CA LYS A 397 0.37 10.30 -20.36
C LYS A 397 -0.41 10.12 -19.07
N LEU A 398 -1.72 10.38 -19.06
CA LEU A 398 -2.57 10.18 -17.90
C LEU A 398 -2.69 8.69 -17.55
N CYS A 399 -2.74 7.83 -18.55
CA CYS A 399 -2.97 6.39 -18.41
C CYS A 399 -1.66 5.58 -18.41
N ALA A 400 -0.64 6.06 -19.12
CA ALA A 400 0.63 5.37 -19.35
C ALA A 400 1.40 4.93 -18.09
N PRO A 401 1.36 5.62 -16.93
CA PRO A 401 2.04 5.17 -15.73
C PRO A 401 1.66 3.74 -15.29
N CYS A 402 0.42 3.33 -15.56
CA CYS A 402 -0.06 1.99 -15.23
C CYS A 402 -0.27 1.10 -16.47
N HIS A 403 -0.67 1.69 -17.61
CA HIS A 403 -1.03 0.96 -18.84
C HIS A 403 0.02 1.08 -19.96
N GLY A 404 1.23 1.55 -19.67
CA GLY A 404 2.25 1.83 -20.70
C GLY A 404 2.61 0.63 -21.57
N GLU A 405 2.74 -0.57 -20.99
CA GLU A 405 3.03 -1.78 -21.76
C GLU A 405 1.88 -2.18 -22.70
N PHE A 406 0.65 -2.04 -22.24
CA PHE A 406 -0.53 -2.30 -23.06
C PHE A 406 -0.66 -1.28 -24.20
N MET A 407 -0.28 -0.02 -23.97
CA MET A 407 -0.39 1.08 -24.92
C MET A 407 0.65 1.05 -26.05
N LYS A 408 1.67 0.19 -25.98
CA LYS A 408 2.60 -0.02 -27.10
C LYS A 408 1.84 -0.50 -28.33
N GLU A 409 2.08 0.13 -29.48
CA GLU A 409 1.47 -0.28 -30.73
C GLU A 409 1.88 -1.72 -31.10
N ALA A 410 1.05 -2.41 -31.88
CA ALA A 410 1.45 -3.65 -32.51
C ALA A 410 2.53 -3.35 -33.55
N VAL A 411 3.62 -4.13 -33.53
CA VAL A 411 4.72 -3.98 -34.49
C VAL A 411 4.29 -4.44 -35.88
N GLU A 412 3.45 -5.49 -35.93
CA GLU A 412 2.83 -6.01 -37.16
C GLU A 412 1.31 -5.99 -36.99
N GLY A 413 0.56 -5.85 -38.10
CA GLY A 413 -0.90 -5.85 -38.12
C GLY A 413 -1.52 -4.46 -37.98
N SER A 414 -2.65 -4.38 -37.29
CA SER A 414 -3.49 -3.19 -37.23
C SER A 414 -3.59 -2.62 -35.81
N ASN A 415 -3.58 -1.30 -35.72
CA ASN A 415 -3.90 -0.55 -34.51
C ASN A 415 -5.18 0.26 -34.74
N HIS A 416 -6.12 0.23 -33.81
CA HIS A 416 -7.32 1.05 -33.90
C HIS A 416 -6.95 2.55 -33.74
N GLU A 417 -7.48 3.42 -34.57
CA GLU A 417 -7.09 4.85 -34.64
C GLU A 417 -7.21 5.56 -33.28
N PHE A 418 -8.30 5.36 -32.55
CA PHE A 418 -8.48 5.96 -31.22
C PHE A 418 -7.49 5.39 -30.19
N PHE A 419 -7.17 4.11 -30.29
CA PHE A 419 -6.16 3.49 -29.44
C PHE A 419 -4.77 4.03 -29.73
N LYS A 420 -4.40 4.10 -31.02
CA LYS A 420 -3.11 4.67 -31.48
C LYS A 420 -2.91 6.10 -30.99
N ASN A 421 -3.97 6.90 -31.02
CA ASN A 421 -3.95 8.33 -30.64
C ASN A 421 -4.23 8.54 -29.13
N GLY A 422 -4.29 7.47 -28.30
CA GLY A 422 -4.50 7.55 -26.87
C GLY A 422 -5.86 8.08 -26.43
N LYS A 423 -6.87 8.06 -27.31
CA LYS A 423 -8.22 8.58 -27.04
C LYS A 423 -9.09 7.58 -26.29
N CYS A 424 -8.58 7.09 -25.17
CA CYS A 424 -9.18 6.00 -24.37
C CYS A 424 -10.61 6.31 -23.90
N LEU A 425 -10.88 7.56 -23.53
CA LEU A 425 -12.17 8.02 -23.01
C LEU A 425 -13.29 8.10 -24.07
N LYS A 426 -12.97 7.88 -25.35
CA LYS A 426 -14.00 7.73 -26.38
C LYS A 426 -14.79 6.43 -26.21
N CYS A 427 -14.18 5.44 -25.57
CA CYS A 427 -14.77 4.12 -25.38
C CYS A 427 -14.94 3.75 -23.91
N HIS A 428 -14.07 4.24 -23.01
CA HIS A 428 -14.04 3.86 -21.61
C HIS A 428 -14.48 4.99 -20.68
N ASP A 429 -15.19 4.61 -19.60
CA ASP A 429 -15.39 5.45 -18.43
C ASP A 429 -14.36 5.02 -17.36
N VAL A 430 -13.41 5.90 -17.06
CA VAL A 430 -12.28 5.60 -16.17
C VAL A 430 -12.67 5.48 -14.70
N HIS A 431 -13.82 5.96 -14.31
CA HIS A 431 -14.32 5.77 -12.96
C HIS A 431 -15.04 4.42 -12.81
N GLY A 432 -15.63 3.93 -13.88
CA GLY A 432 -16.30 2.65 -13.93
C GLY A 432 -17.62 2.71 -14.72
N SER A 433 -18.10 1.55 -15.13
CA SER A 433 -19.41 1.43 -15.76
C SER A 433 -20.10 0.12 -15.36
N ASN A 434 -21.40 0.00 -15.69
CA ASN A 434 -22.12 -1.25 -15.49
C ASN A 434 -21.92 -2.27 -16.62
N ILE A 435 -21.04 -1.94 -17.57
CA ILE A 435 -20.74 -2.80 -18.72
C ILE A 435 -19.30 -3.34 -18.59
N PRO A 436 -19.06 -4.63 -18.84
CA PRO A 436 -17.73 -5.21 -18.78
C PRO A 436 -16.69 -4.43 -19.61
N GLY A 437 -15.47 -4.32 -19.09
CA GLY A 437 -14.42 -3.50 -19.71
C GLY A 437 -14.59 -2.00 -19.48
N MET A 438 -15.51 -1.58 -18.62
CA MET A 438 -15.78 -0.18 -18.28
C MET A 438 -16.11 0.68 -19.52
N ILE A 439 -16.78 0.13 -20.53
CA ILE A 439 -17.16 0.87 -21.72
C ILE A 439 -18.39 1.75 -21.47
N VAL A 440 -18.42 2.92 -22.15
CA VAL A 440 -19.46 3.94 -21.97
C VAL A 440 -20.83 3.54 -22.50
N ALA A 441 -20.87 2.57 -23.43
CA ALA A 441 -22.12 2.05 -24.02
C ALA A 441 -21.94 0.58 -24.37
N LYS A 442 -23.07 -0.14 -24.57
CA LYS A 442 -23.04 -1.52 -25.08
C LYS A 442 -22.28 -1.56 -26.42
N GLN A 443 -21.49 -2.61 -26.62
CA GLN A 443 -20.53 -2.75 -27.69
C GLN A 443 -21.09 -2.41 -29.09
N GLY A 444 -22.24 -2.95 -29.46
CA GLY A 444 -22.85 -2.65 -30.75
C GLY A 444 -23.11 -1.15 -30.95
N PHE A 445 -23.71 -0.48 -29.96
CA PHE A 445 -23.96 0.96 -30.02
C PHE A 445 -22.67 1.76 -30.06
N LEU A 446 -21.68 1.36 -29.25
CA LEU A 446 -20.38 2.03 -29.19
C LEU A 446 -19.67 1.98 -30.54
N CYS A 447 -19.56 0.80 -31.15
CA CYS A 447 -18.89 0.64 -32.43
C CYS A 447 -19.64 1.38 -33.56
N TYR A 448 -20.97 1.26 -33.62
CA TYR A 448 -21.78 1.89 -34.65
C TYR A 448 -21.81 3.42 -34.56
N SER A 449 -21.50 4.02 -33.43
CA SER A 449 -21.42 5.49 -33.31
C SER A 449 -20.38 6.10 -34.25
N CYS A 450 -19.36 5.32 -34.65
CA CYS A 450 -18.31 5.75 -35.57
C CYS A 450 -18.30 4.95 -36.90
N HIS A 451 -18.56 3.62 -36.81
CA HIS A 451 -18.55 2.72 -37.96
C HIS A 451 -19.89 2.72 -38.75
N GLY A 452 -20.76 3.68 -38.47
CA GLY A 452 -22.06 3.79 -39.09
C GLY A 452 -23.10 2.89 -38.42
N THR A 453 -24.36 3.28 -38.53
CA THR A 453 -25.51 2.64 -37.86
C THR A 453 -25.84 1.24 -38.40
N ASP A 454 -25.21 0.84 -39.49
CA ASP A 454 -25.43 -0.47 -40.10
C ASP A 454 -24.27 -0.80 -41.04
N PRO A 455 -23.35 -1.75 -40.66
CA PRO A 455 -22.36 -2.24 -41.62
C PRO A 455 -23.00 -2.93 -42.84
N GLY A 456 -24.32 -3.14 -42.80
CA GLY A 456 -25.10 -3.60 -43.94
C GLY A 456 -25.63 -2.50 -44.87
N LYS A 457 -25.44 -1.21 -44.55
CA LYS A 457 -25.90 -0.12 -45.44
C LYS A 457 -25.29 -0.16 -46.84
N GLU A 458 -24.12 -0.75 -47.00
CA GLU A 458 -23.48 -0.95 -48.30
C GLU A 458 -24.06 -2.16 -49.07
N VAL A 459 -24.82 -3.04 -48.39
CA VAL A 459 -25.44 -4.21 -48.99
C VAL A 459 -26.91 -3.91 -49.25
N LYS A 460 -27.26 -3.68 -50.51
CA LYS A 460 -28.67 -3.54 -50.91
C LYS A 460 -29.37 -4.88 -50.75
N ASN A 461 -30.58 -4.90 -50.20
CA ASN A 461 -31.40 -6.09 -50.04
C ASN A 461 -30.72 -7.20 -49.21
N ILE A 462 -30.41 -6.94 -47.93
CA ILE A 462 -29.79 -7.93 -47.02
C ILE A 462 -30.71 -9.13 -46.88
N GLU A 463 -30.28 -10.29 -47.36
CA GLU A 463 -30.99 -11.58 -47.21
C GLU A 463 -30.44 -12.39 -46.00
N SER A 464 -29.16 -12.31 -45.72
CA SER A 464 -28.56 -13.00 -44.59
C SER A 464 -27.66 -12.12 -43.73
N LYS A 465 -27.74 -12.32 -42.42
CA LYS A 465 -27.01 -11.58 -41.39
C LYS A 465 -26.28 -12.58 -40.50
N HIS A 466 -25.01 -12.28 -40.18
CA HIS A 466 -24.24 -13.08 -39.22
C HIS A 466 -24.70 -12.82 -37.80
N SER A 467 -25.00 -13.84 -37.04
CA SER A 467 -25.58 -13.72 -35.70
C SER A 467 -24.77 -12.83 -34.73
N PRO A 468 -23.43 -12.97 -34.59
CA PRO A 468 -22.63 -12.10 -33.71
C PRO A 468 -22.71 -10.63 -34.10
N VAL A 469 -22.80 -10.33 -35.40
CA VAL A 469 -22.92 -8.95 -35.89
C VAL A 469 -24.26 -8.33 -35.54
N VAL A 470 -25.35 -9.12 -35.67
CA VAL A 470 -26.70 -8.70 -35.25
C VAL A 470 -26.77 -8.47 -33.74
N ALA A 471 -26.09 -9.31 -32.96
CA ALA A 471 -26.01 -9.17 -31.51
C ALA A 471 -25.10 -8.01 -31.07
N GLY A 472 -24.33 -7.40 -31.98
CA GLY A 472 -23.37 -6.35 -31.66
C GLY A 472 -22.10 -6.86 -30.98
N GLU A 473 -21.77 -8.15 -31.14
CA GLU A 473 -20.64 -8.83 -30.54
C GLU A 473 -19.38 -8.67 -31.42
N CYS A 474 -19.01 -7.42 -31.74
CA CYS A 474 -17.91 -7.12 -32.65
C CYS A 474 -16.58 -7.68 -32.18
N THR A 475 -16.33 -7.72 -30.87
CA THR A 475 -15.09 -8.25 -30.28
C THR A 475 -15.03 -9.78 -30.25
N ALA A 476 -16.05 -10.46 -30.74
CA ALA A 476 -15.93 -11.90 -31.01
C ALA A 476 -14.94 -12.21 -32.15
N CYS A 477 -14.72 -11.23 -33.04
CA CYS A 477 -13.83 -11.36 -34.19
C CYS A 477 -12.73 -10.28 -34.23
N HIS A 478 -13.00 -9.08 -33.71
CA HIS A 478 -12.09 -7.93 -33.77
C HIS A 478 -11.55 -7.54 -32.41
N SER A 479 -10.27 -7.17 -32.35
CA SER A 479 -9.68 -6.48 -31.19
C SER A 479 -10.00 -4.98 -31.30
N PRO A 480 -10.60 -4.37 -30.27
CA PRO A 480 -10.90 -2.93 -30.32
C PRO A 480 -9.66 -2.03 -30.13
N HIS A 481 -8.53 -2.59 -29.79
CA HIS A 481 -7.30 -1.84 -29.52
C HIS A 481 -6.24 -2.08 -30.58
N LYS A 482 -5.69 -3.26 -30.66
CA LYS A 482 -4.63 -3.65 -31.59
C LYS A 482 -4.68 -5.16 -31.86
N ALA A 483 -4.23 -5.57 -33.02
CA ALA A 483 -4.07 -6.96 -33.38
C ALA A 483 -2.85 -7.13 -34.32
N GLY A 484 -2.22 -8.32 -34.28
CA GLY A 484 -1.14 -8.69 -35.19
C GLY A 484 -1.61 -9.02 -36.63
N LEU A 485 -2.89 -8.78 -36.92
CA LEU A 485 -3.52 -9.08 -38.17
C LEU A 485 -4.26 -7.86 -38.73
N ASP A 486 -4.41 -7.81 -40.04
CA ASP A 486 -5.18 -6.76 -40.71
C ASP A 486 -6.64 -6.73 -40.24
N SER A 487 -7.28 -5.56 -40.35
CA SER A 487 -8.66 -5.33 -39.91
C SER A 487 -8.91 -5.68 -38.43
N LEU A 488 -7.87 -5.65 -37.59
CA LEU A 488 -7.95 -5.93 -36.16
C LEU A 488 -8.49 -7.34 -35.83
N LEU A 489 -8.28 -8.33 -36.68
CA LEU A 489 -8.78 -9.68 -36.47
C LEU A 489 -8.03 -10.38 -35.32
N LEU A 490 -8.77 -11.15 -34.51
CA LEU A 490 -8.24 -11.92 -33.37
C LEU A 490 -7.44 -13.16 -33.81
N ALA A 491 -7.76 -13.72 -34.97
CA ALA A 491 -7.09 -14.87 -35.52
C ALA A 491 -7.16 -14.87 -37.05
N ASN A 492 -6.25 -15.57 -37.69
CA ASN A 492 -6.30 -15.82 -39.12
C ASN A 492 -7.50 -16.70 -39.51
N TYR A 493 -7.92 -16.57 -40.77
CA TYR A 493 -8.78 -17.59 -41.35
C TYR A 493 -7.97 -18.92 -41.52
N PRO A 494 -8.54 -20.09 -41.23
CA PRO A 494 -9.95 -20.34 -40.89
C PRO A 494 -10.20 -20.35 -39.38
N ASP A 495 -9.17 -20.24 -38.54
CA ASP A 495 -9.26 -20.45 -37.10
C ASP A 495 -10.30 -19.50 -36.48
N LEU A 496 -10.38 -18.26 -36.99
CA LEU A 496 -11.36 -17.29 -36.55
C LEU A 496 -12.81 -17.80 -36.69
N CYS A 497 -13.11 -18.41 -37.85
CA CYS A 497 -14.45 -18.95 -38.11
C CYS A 497 -14.69 -20.27 -37.34
N LEU A 498 -13.69 -21.14 -37.31
CA LEU A 498 -13.76 -22.46 -36.70
C LEU A 498 -13.77 -22.44 -35.15
N ALA A 499 -13.51 -21.29 -34.57
CA ALA A 499 -13.71 -21.09 -33.12
C ALA A 499 -15.18 -21.32 -32.73
N CYS A 500 -16.12 -20.90 -33.56
CA CYS A 500 -17.55 -21.06 -33.35
C CYS A 500 -18.17 -22.16 -34.23
N HIS A 501 -17.70 -22.35 -35.47
CA HIS A 501 -18.20 -23.36 -36.38
C HIS A 501 -17.51 -24.72 -36.14
N THR A 502 -17.71 -25.25 -34.92
CA THR A 502 -17.04 -26.46 -34.42
C THR A 502 -17.41 -27.74 -35.19
N ASP A 503 -18.65 -27.85 -35.71
CA ASP A 503 -19.10 -28.98 -36.52
C ASP A 503 -18.35 -29.05 -37.84
N LEU A 504 -18.05 -27.90 -38.45
CA LEU A 504 -17.24 -27.84 -39.66
C LEU A 504 -15.80 -28.19 -39.35
N LYS A 505 -15.28 -27.65 -38.21
CA LYS A 505 -13.92 -27.99 -37.72
C LYS A 505 -13.73 -29.48 -37.52
N ALA A 506 -14.69 -30.15 -36.89
CA ALA A 506 -14.66 -31.61 -36.67
C ALA A 506 -14.67 -32.41 -37.97
N LYS A 507 -15.31 -31.89 -39.01
CA LYS A 507 -15.34 -32.50 -40.34
C LYS A 507 -14.11 -32.24 -41.18
N MET A 508 -13.38 -31.13 -40.93
CA MET A 508 -12.18 -30.73 -41.68
C MET A 508 -10.89 -31.28 -41.10
N TYR A 509 -10.81 -31.42 -39.78
CA TYR A 509 -9.58 -31.79 -39.09
C TYR A 509 -9.75 -33.05 -38.23
N LYS A 510 -8.80 -33.97 -38.35
CA LYS A 510 -8.68 -35.10 -37.42
C LYS A 510 -8.16 -34.62 -36.08
N LYS A 511 -8.66 -35.16 -34.96
CA LYS A 511 -7.95 -35.04 -33.68
C LYS A 511 -6.50 -35.51 -33.89
N LYS A 512 -5.50 -34.67 -33.69
CA LYS A 512 -4.08 -35.04 -33.68
C LYS A 512 -3.81 -36.06 -32.56
N GLY A 513 -3.84 -37.35 -32.91
CA GLY A 513 -3.02 -38.34 -32.24
C GLY A 513 -1.71 -38.41 -33.07
N GLY A 514 -0.55 -38.26 -32.39
CA GLY A 514 0.74 -37.99 -33.00
C GLY A 514 1.11 -38.85 -34.19
N GLY A 515 1.79 -38.23 -35.17
CA GLY A 515 2.37 -38.85 -36.32
C GLY A 515 2.78 -37.81 -37.37
N ALA A 516 4.01 -37.88 -37.81
CA ALA A 516 4.76 -36.93 -38.62
C ALA A 516 4.12 -36.52 -39.97
N PRO A 517 4.60 -35.42 -40.59
CA PRO A 517 4.04 -34.91 -41.85
C PRO A 517 4.36 -35.85 -43.02
N ALA A 518 3.33 -36.18 -43.77
CA ALA A 518 3.50 -36.92 -45.00
C ALA A 518 3.99 -36.00 -46.13
N SER A 519 5.01 -36.46 -46.80
CA SER A 519 5.75 -35.88 -47.90
C SER A 519 4.90 -35.30 -49.02
N GLN A 520 5.39 -34.18 -49.56
CA GLN A 520 4.97 -33.60 -50.82
C GLN A 520 5.19 -34.57 -51.97
N GLY A 521 4.14 -34.89 -52.70
CA GLY A 521 4.19 -35.52 -53.99
C GLY A 521 3.78 -34.49 -55.05
N GLU A 522 4.72 -34.05 -55.87
CA GLU A 522 4.45 -33.25 -57.07
C GLU A 522 3.66 -34.08 -58.06
N GLY A 523 2.53 -33.57 -58.52
CA GLY A 523 1.68 -34.20 -59.52
C GLY A 523 0.69 -33.20 -60.12
N SER A 524 0.98 -32.85 -61.35
CA SER A 524 0.24 -32.11 -62.38
C SER A 524 -1.28 -31.95 -62.21
N GLY A 525 -1.73 -30.68 -62.19
CA GLY A 525 -2.91 -30.16 -62.87
C GLY A 525 -4.27 -30.83 -62.65
N GLY A 526 -4.79 -30.83 -61.44
CA GLY A 526 -6.18 -31.14 -61.13
C GLY A 526 -6.35 -31.09 -59.61
N THR A 527 -7.13 -30.17 -59.12
CA THR A 527 -7.37 -30.03 -57.66
C THR A 527 -8.14 -31.24 -57.13
N ALA A 528 -7.40 -32.28 -56.76
CA ALA A 528 -7.97 -33.47 -56.12
C ALA A 528 -8.48 -33.05 -54.72
N ALA A 529 -9.74 -33.33 -54.41
CA ALA A 529 -10.32 -33.10 -53.08
C ALA A 529 -9.55 -33.90 -52.04
N LYS A 530 -9.09 -33.22 -50.97
CA LYS A 530 -8.46 -33.87 -49.83
C LYS A 530 -9.44 -34.84 -49.17
N THR A 531 -8.94 -35.99 -48.80
CA THR A 531 -9.74 -37.02 -48.17
C THR A 531 -9.32 -37.23 -46.72
N ILE A 532 -10.27 -37.21 -45.81
CA ILE A 532 -10.07 -37.47 -44.40
C ILE A 532 -10.85 -38.73 -44.01
N LYS A 533 -10.26 -39.62 -43.22
CA LYS A 533 -10.99 -40.75 -42.60
C LYS A 533 -11.50 -40.37 -41.23
N GLN A 534 -12.80 -40.52 -40.98
CA GLN A 534 -13.45 -40.36 -39.69
C GLN A 534 -14.05 -41.71 -39.29
N GLY A 535 -13.33 -42.50 -38.50
CA GLY A 535 -13.58 -43.92 -38.34
C GLY A 535 -13.39 -44.64 -39.70
N ASP A 536 -14.30 -45.53 -40.06
CA ASP A 536 -14.31 -46.22 -41.35
C ASP A 536 -14.87 -45.38 -42.50
N THR A 537 -15.37 -44.18 -42.23
CA THR A 537 -16.01 -43.32 -43.23
C THR A 537 -15.01 -42.36 -43.85
N LYS A 538 -14.93 -42.39 -45.18
CA LYS A 538 -14.13 -41.48 -45.99
C LYS A 538 -14.91 -40.15 -46.21
N ILE A 539 -14.31 -39.01 -45.83
CA ILE A 539 -14.89 -37.68 -46.06
C ILE A 539 -14.03 -36.94 -47.08
N TYR A 540 -14.67 -36.41 -48.08
CA TYR A 540 -14.07 -35.54 -49.09
C TYR A 540 -14.25 -34.10 -48.68
N VAL A 541 -13.17 -33.29 -48.72
CA VAL A 541 -13.16 -31.88 -48.39
C VAL A 541 -13.03 -31.07 -49.67
N HIS A 542 -13.88 -30.07 -49.86
CA HIS A 542 -13.82 -29.22 -51.05
C HIS A 542 -12.51 -28.40 -51.05
N ALA A 543 -11.88 -28.25 -52.22
CA ALA A 543 -10.55 -27.65 -52.35
C ALA A 543 -10.45 -26.24 -51.70
N LEU A 544 -11.42 -25.37 -51.86
CA LEU A 544 -11.41 -24.06 -51.22
C LEU A 544 -11.61 -24.10 -49.70
N THR A 545 -12.32 -25.10 -49.20
CA THR A 545 -12.47 -25.37 -47.78
C THR A 545 -11.16 -25.91 -47.21
N ASP A 546 -10.49 -26.79 -47.94
CA ASP A 546 -9.17 -27.32 -47.58
C ASP A 546 -8.07 -26.26 -47.61
N LEU A 547 -8.15 -25.31 -48.55
CA LEU A 547 -7.24 -24.16 -48.66
C LEU A 547 -7.59 -23.02 -47.68
N GLU A 548 -8.60 -23.24 -46.81
CA GLU A 548 -8.98 -22.30 -45.75
C GLU A 548 -9.46 -20.94 -46.24
N LYS A 549 -9.90 -20.87 -47.49
CA LYS A 549 -10.32 -19.65 -48.18
C LYS A 549 -11.82 -19.37 -48.00
N CYS A 550 -12.29 -19.27 -46.76
CA CYS A 550 -13.72 -19.08 -46.45
C CYS A 550 -14.33 -17.84 -47.13
N GLN A 551 -13.58 -16.75 -47.18
CA GLN A 551 -14.01 -15.47 -47.77
C GLN A 551 -14.17 -15.49 -49.29
N THR A 552 -13.66 -16.51 -49.97
CA THR A 552 -13.89 -16.66 -51.40
C THR A 552 -15.38 -16.87 -51.72
N CYS A 553 -16.11 -17.45 -50.75
CA CYS A 553 -17.55 -17.72 -50.88
C CYS A 553 -18.43 -16.98 -49.89
N HIS A 554 -17.90 -16.53 -48.75
CA HIS A 554 -18.70 -15.93 -47.67
C HIS A 554 -18.29 -14.51 -47.36
N LYS A 555 -19.29 -13.63 -47.09
CA LYS A 555 -19.14 -12.32 -46.42
C LYS A 555 -19.34 -12.51 -44.91
N PRO A 556 -18.42 -12.03 -44.06
CA PRO A 556 -18.49 -12.33 -42.64
C PRO A 556 -19.56 -11.54 -41.87
N HIS A 557 -20.08 -10.45 -42.43
CA HIS A 557 -21.04 -9.58 -41.74
C HIS A 557 -22.46 -9.76 -42.29
N PHE A 558 -22.70 -9.37 -43.54
CA PHE A 558 -24.01 -9.36 -44.21
C PHE A 558 -23.88 -9.78 -45.65
N SER A 559 -24.93 -10.33 -46.24
CA SER A 559 -25.01 -10.59 -47.64
C SER A 559 -26.43 -10.44 -48.20
N ALA A 560 -26.52 -10.09 -49.50
CA ALA A 560 -27.77 -10.12 -50.26
C ALA A 560 -28.15 -11.56 -50.71
N GLU A 561 -27.33 -12.52 -50.36
CA GLU A 561 -27.56 -13.92 -50.66
C GLU A 561 -27.74 -14.74 -49.38
N PRO A 562 -28.48 -15.86 -49.39
CA PRO A 562 -28.60 -16.74 -48.23
C PRO A 562 -27.24 -17.32 -47.78
N ALA A 563 -27.13 -17.67 -46.48
CA ALA A 563 -25.94 -18.25 -45.88
C ALA A 563 -24.66 -17.38 -46.04
N LEU A 564 -24.79 -16.08 -46.05
CA LEU A 564 -23.69 -15.10 -46.20
C LEU A 564 -22.82 -15.29 -47.44
N ILE A 565 -23.37 -15.83 -48.54
CA ILE A 565 -22.63 -16.01 -49.78
C ILE A 565 -22.42 -14.69 -50.47
N ILE A 566 -21.25 -14.49 -51.09
CA ILE A 566 -20.82 -13.18 -51.67
C ILE A 566 -21.63 -12.75 -52.89
N GLU A 567 -22.17 -13.70 -53.63
CA GLU A 567 -22.92 -13.51 -54.90
C GLU A 567 -23.79 -14.74 -55.20
N PRO A 568 -24.77 -14.66 -56.14
CA PRO A 568 -25.61 -15.79 -56.47
C PRO A 568 -24.81 -17.09 -56.79
N ILE A 569 -25.37 -18.23 -56.39
CA ILE A 569 -24.62 -19.50 -56.33
C ILE A 569 -24.08 -19.96 -57.68
N GLN A 570 -24.82 -19.71 -58.77
CA GLN A 570 -24.40 -20.11 -60.11
C GLN A 570 -23.17 -19.31 -60.60
N PRO A 571 -23.14 -17.96 -60.59
CA PRO A 571 -21.92 -17.20 -60.87
C PRO A 571 -20.77 -17.58 -59.93
N LEU A 572 -21.03 -17.74 -58.63
CA LEU A 572 -20.01 -18.08 -57.68
C LEU A 572 -19.30 -19.42 -57.99
N CYS A 573 -20.05 -20.47 -58.17
CA CYS A 573 -19.49 -21.77 -58.52
C CYS A 573 -18.85 -21.77 -59.90
N GLY A 574 -19.42 -21.03 -60.85
CA GLY A 574 -18.95 -20.88 -62.24
C GLY A 574 -17.57 -20.27 -62.39
N LYS A 575 -17.06 -19.56 -61.36
CA LYS A 575 -15.69 -19.02 -61.36
C LYS A 575 -14.63 -20.12 -61.45
N CYS A 576 -14.94 -21.33 -60.96
CA CYS A 576 -14.02 -22.46 -60.94
C CYS A 576 -14.58 -23.70 -61.70
N HIS A 577 -15.91 -23.83 -61.78
CA HIS A 577 -16.58 -24.93 -62.42
C HIS A 577 -17.08 -24.51 -63.81
N ASP A 578 -16.41 -24.98 -64.87
CA ASP A 578 -16.77 -24.63 -66.24
C ASP A 578 -18.04 -25.38 -66.70
N TYR A 579 -19.15 -24.66 -66.75
CA TYR A 579 -20.46 -25.19 -67.14
C TYR A 579 -20.58 -25.53 -68.63
N LYS A 580 -19.63 -25.07 -69.45
CA LYS A 580 -19.58 -25.37 -70.90
C LYS A 580 -18.93 -26.68 -71.21
N LYS A 581 -18.24 -27.28 -70.24
CA LYS A 581 -17.61 -28.61 -70.52
C LYS A 581 -18.65 -29.67 -70.75
N ALA A 582 -18.40 -30.54 -71.81
CA ALA A 582 -19.25 -31.67 -72.12
C ALA A 582 -19.46 -32.62 -70.94
N SER A 583 -18.45 -32.74 -70.09
CA SER A 583 -18.54 -33.55 -68.86
C SER A 583 -19.55 -33.00 -67.87
N PHE A 584 -19.68 -31.64 -67.74
CA PHE A 584 -20.69 -31.00 -66.87
C PHE A 584 -22.10 -31.29 -67.40
N GLY A 585 -22.33 -31.04 -68.73
CA GLY A 585 -23.62 -31.33 -69.35
C GLY A 585 -24.03 -32.78 -69.17
N LYS A 586 -23.10 -33.72 -69.43
CA LYS A 586 -23.35 -35.16 -69.25
C LYS A 586 -23.71 -35.53 -67.80
N ALA A 587 -23.03 -34.91 -66.83
CA ALA A 587 -23.28 -35.17 -65.40
C ALA A 587 -24.64 -34.59 -64.92
N HIS A 588 -25.15 -33.55 -65.57
CA HIS A 588 -26.40 -32.84 -65.21
C HIS A 588 -27.50 -32.97 -66.26
N ILE A 589 -27.41 -33.97 -67.12
CA ILE A 589 -28.41 -34.30 -68.12
C ILE A 589 -28.75 -33.09 -69.03
N ASN A 590 -27.77 -32.30 -69.36
CA ASN A 590 -27.87 -31.13 -70.19
C ASN A 590 -28.83 -30.06 -69.61
N VAL A 591 -29.18 -30.12 -68.34
CA VAL A 591 -29.91 -29.04 -67.67
C VAL A 591 -28.97 -27.83 -67.53
N ALA A 592 -29.48 -26.64 -67.91
CA ALA A 592 -28.66 -25.44 -67.89
C ALA A 592 -28.33 -25.01 -66.48
N ALA A 593 -27.06 -24.71 -66.18
CA ALA A 593 -26.59 -24.30 -64.84
C ALA A 593 -27.36 -23.13 -64.26
N LYS A 594 -27.84 -22.19 -65.12
CA LYS A 594 -28.61 -20.97 -64.72
C LYS A 594 -29.91 -21.26 -63.97
N VAL A 595 -30.46 -22.47 -64.08
CA VAL A 595 -31.74 -22.84 -63.41
C VAL A 595 -31.51 -23.76 -62.23
N MET A 596 -30.26 -24.06 -61.86
CA MET A 596 -29.92 -24.97 -60.76
C MET A 596 -29.36 -24.23 -59.56
N ASP A 597 -29.84 -24.53 -58.38
CA ASP A 597 -29.11 -24.24 -57.15
C ASP A 597 -28.27 -25.46 -56.79
N CYS A 598 -26.95 -25.33 -56.97
CA CYS A 598 -25.99 -26.41 -56.76
C CYS A 598 -26.08 -27.01 -55.33
N ARG A 599 -26.48 -26.20 -54.36
CA ARG A 599 -26.61 -26.59 -52.96
C ARG A 599 -27.78 -27.55 -52.70
N ASN A 600 -28.72 -27.64 -53.62
CA ASN A 600 -29.82 -28.61 -53.45
C ASN A 600 -29.33 -30.05 -53.45
N CYS A 601 -28.27 -30.33 -54.21
CA CYS A 601 -27.68 -31.66 -54.37
C CYS A 601 -26.29 -31.80 -53.77
N HIS A 602 -25.48 -30.73 -53.83
CA HIS A 602 -24.09 -30.75 -53.37
C HIS A 602 -23.91 -30.11 -51.99
N ALA A 603 -22.99 -30.68 -51.22
CA ALA A 603 -22.51 -30.15 -49.93
C ALA A 603 -21.16 -29.46 -50.17
N PRO A 604 -21.08 -28.12 -50.26
CA PRO A 604 -19.92 -27.41 -50.76
C PRO A 604 -18.71 -27.43 -49.84
N HIS A 605 -18.84 -27.81 -48.59
CA HIS A 605 -17.72 -27.89 -47.68
C HIS A 605 -17.12 -29.30 -47.59
N THR A 606 -17.92 -30.27 -47.21
CA THR A 606 -17.49 -31.65 -47.00
C THR A 606 -18.61 -32.62 -47.36
N SER A 607 -18.25 -33.81 -47.87
CA SER A 607 -19.20 -34.87 -48.18
C SER A 607 -18.59 -36.26 -48.03
N LYS A 608 -19.43 -37.29 -47.82
CA LYS A 608 -19.05 -38.71 -47.92
C LYS A 608 -18.95 -39.16 -49.37
N SER A 609 -19.48 -38.38 -50.30
CA SER A 609 -19.44 -38.68 -51.74
C SER A 609 -18.27 -37.94 -52.42
N PRO A 610 -17.50 -38.56 -53.29
CA PRO A 610 -16.46 -37.89 -54.05
C PRO A 610 -17.00 -36.83 -55.03
N LYS A 611 -18.30 -36.84 -55.33
CA LYS A 611 -19.01 -35.83 -56.11
C LYS A 611 -19.66 -34.75 -55.22
N PHE A 612 -19.36 -34.75 -53.93
CA PHE A 612 -19.89 -33.80 -52.93
C PHE A 612 -21.43 -33.82 -52.79
N PHE A 613 -22.08 -34.96 -53.05
CA PHE A 613 -23.52 -35.06 -52.78
C PHE A 613 -23.82 -34.95 -51.27
N LYS A 614 -25.03 -34.44 -50.95
CA LYS A 614 -25.57 -34.48 -49.61
C LYS A 614 -25.71 -35.92 -49.10
N ASN A 615 -25.74 -36.12 -47.80
CA ASN A 615 -25.81 -37.48 -47.22
C ASN A 615 -27.12 -38.21 -47.57
N GLU A 616 -28.19 -37.47 -47.75
CA GLU A 616 -29.51 -38.00 -48.13
C GLU A 616 -29.86 -37.50 -49.53
N ILE A 617 -29.79 -38.37 -50.49
CA ILE A 617 -30.22 -38.14 -51.88
C ILE A 617 -31.17 -39.23 -52.31
N HIS A 618 -32.18 -38.81 -53.07
CA HIS A 618 -33.15 -39.72 -53.62
C HIS A 618 -32.47 -40.77 -54.52
N LYS A 619 -32.75 -42.03 -54.31
CA LYS A 619 -32.02 -43.12 -54.93
C LYS A 619 -31.96 -43.04 -56.48
N PRO A 620 -33.08 -42.85 -57.22
CA PRO A 620 -33.04 -42.64 -58.63
C PRO A 620 -32.09 -41.56 -59.13
N PHE A 621 -31.96 -40.47 -58.32
CA PHE A 621 -31.03 -39.37 -58.56
C PHE A 621 -29.58 -39.81 -58.33
N ALA A 622 -29.30 -40.57 -57.27
CA ALA A 622 -27.99 -41.09 -56.96
C ALA A 622 -27.49 -42.07 -58.04
N ASP A 623 -28.39 -42.86 -58.56
CA ASP A 623 -28.12 -43.90 -59.62
C ASP A 623 -28.10 -43.29 -61.03
N GLY A 624 -28.43 -41.98 -61.18
CA GLY A 624 -28.49 -41.30 -62.49
C GLY A 624 -29.70 -41.72 -63.32
N SER A 625 -30.73 -42.34 -62.70
CA SER A 625 -31.95 -42.84 -63.34
C SER A 625 -32.98 -41.71 -63.54
N CYS A 626 -32.56 -40.60 -64.07
CA CYS A 626 -33.39 -39.39 -64.23
C CYS A 626 -34.58 -39.61 -65.19
N LYS A 627 -34.47 -40.53 -66.12
CA LYS A 627 -35.52 -40.89 -67.09
C LYS A 627 -36.72 -41.51 -66.43
N ASP A 628 -36.59 -42.03 -65.18
CA ASP A 628 -37.68 -42.71 -64.53
C ASP A 628 -38.77 -41.71 -64.08
N CYS A 629 -38.42 -40.40 -63.99
CA CYS A 629 -39.33 -39.34 -63.57
C CYS A 629 -39.39 -38.15 -64.51
N HIS A 630 -38.38 -37.94 -65.33
CA HIS A 630 -38.29 -36.80 -66.26
C HIS A 630 -38.30 -37.23 -67.71
N VAL A 631 -39.28 -36.74 -68.50
CA VAL A 631 -39.27 -36.90 -69.98
C VAL A 631 -38.21 -35.97 -70.56
N VAL A 632 -37.08 -36.52 -70.94
CA VAL A 632 -36.00 -35.80 -71.65
C VAL A 632 -36.44 -35.58 -73.09
N LYS A 633 -36.95 -34.35 -73.39
CA LYS A 633 -37.05 -33.99 -74.80
C LYS A 633 -35.66 -33.96 -75.41
N LYS A 634 -35.46 -34.79 -76.46
CA LYS A 634 -34.28 -34.63 -77.27
C LYS A 634 -34.25 -33.21 -77.87
N PRO A 635 -33.03 -32.59 -77.95
CA PRO A 635 -32.89 -31.25 -78.53
C PRO A 635 -33.39 -31.21 -79.96
#